data_14ed9bbd1e22e001a65a3de925368df2
#
_entry.id   14ed9bbd1e22e001a65a3de925368df2
#
_cell.length_a   1.000
_cell.length_b   1.000
_cell.length_c   1.000
_cell.angle_alpha   90.00
_cell.angle_beta   90.00
_cell.angle_gamma   90.00
#
_symmetry.space_group_name_H-M   'P 1'
#
loop_
_entity.id
_entity.type
_entity.pdbx_description
1 polymer ?
#
loop_
_entity_poly.entity_id
_entity_poly.type
_entity_poly.pdbx_seq_one_letter_code
_entity_poly.pdbx_strand_id
1 'polypeptide(L)'
;MKGLFIVFEGITGSGKKTHIKLLAEKLKESGKEVTVLSFPNYESEIARFTKRADLDAYTQSLLFAADRSLYQERIKALLEKGNVILCDRYCYSNFAYQAAKGLPLEWLKEIEKHTIKPDIVFLIDVPVEISMNRVKQLSIEDFTKKEILERLEREKDFLEKIREIYLSLAVTDKETKWFVINGSEDISVNHEKIWKKVKEKLKIE
;
A
#
# COMPACT_ATOMS: atom_id res chain seq x y z
N MET A 1 -6.62 20.63 -15.01
CA MET A 1 -6.99 19.19 -15.11
C MET A 1 -7.11 18.66 -13.68
N LYS A 2 -8.07 17.78 -13.41
CA LYS A 2 -8.18 17.12 -12.11
C LYS A 2 -6.93 16.27 -11.85
N GLY A 3 -6.40 16.29 -10.64
CA GLY A 3 -5.25 15.47 -10.25
C GLY A 3 -5.53 13.98 -10.37
N LEU A 4 -4.51 13.16 -10.13
CA LEU A 4 -4.59 11.69 -10.20
C LEU A 4 -4.13 11.11 -8.87
N PHE A 5 -4.95 10.23 -8.27
CA PHE A 5 -4.62 9.54 -7.02
C PHE A 5 -4.27 8.07 -7.29
N ILE A 6 -3.03 7.71 -7.06
CA ILE A 6 -2.47 6.38 -7.30
C ILE A 6 -2.01 5.79 -5.97
N VAL A 7 -2.45 4.57 -5.67
CA VAL A 7 -2.07 3.83 -4.47
C VAL A 7 -1.26 2.60 -4.87
N PHE A 8 -0.22 2.31 -4.11
CA PHE A 8 0.57 1.08 -4.20
C PHE A 8 0.30 0.20 -3.00
N GLU A 9 -0.15 -1.01 -3.27
CA GLU A 9 -0.47 -2.03 -2.26
C GLU A 9 0.35 -3.30 -2.45
N GLY A 10 0.36 -4.15 -1.45
CA GLY A 10 1.07 -5.42 -1.42
C GLY A 10 1.73 -5.68 -0.07
N ILE A 11 2.17 -6.92 0.16
CA ILE A 11 2.82 -7.33 1.40
C ILE A 11 4.14 -6.59 1.64
N THR A 12 4.65 -6.65 2.86
CA THR A 12 5.97 -6.06 3.20
C THR A 12 7.05 -6.70 2.30
N GLY A 13 8.03 -5.94 1.83
CA GLY A 13 9.09 -6.47 0.93
C GLY A 13 8.66 -6.69 -0.52
N SER A 14 7.42 -6.34 -0.93
CA SER A 14 6.97 -6.51 -2.32
C SER A 14 7.64 -5.57 -3.34
N GLY A 15 8.27 -4.45 -2.89
CA GLY A 15 8.96 -3.51 -3.78
C GLY A 15 8.19 -2.22 -4.07
N LYS A 16 7.09 -1.93 -3.39
CA LYS A 16 6.27 -0.72 -3.57
C LYS A 16 7.09 0.57 -3.60
N LYS A 17 7.94 0.78 -2.59
CA LYS A 17 8.74 2.03 -2.47
C LYS A 17 9.64 2.27 -3.67
N THR A 18 10.22 1.21 -4.24
CA THR A 18 11.05 1.30 -5.45
C THR A 18 10.22 1.81 -6.64
N HIS A 19 9.05 1.23 -6.88
CA HIS A 19 8.19 1.65 -7.98
C HIS A 19 7.59 3.04 -7.78
N ILE A 20 7.24 3.42 -6.54
CA ILE A 20 6.81 4.78 -6.21
C ILE A 20 7.91 5.80 -6.53
N LYS A 21 9.16 5.52 -6.14
CA LYS A 21 10.30 6.40 -6.40
C LYS A 21 10.49 6.60 -7.90
N LEU A 22 10.61 5.50 -8.65
CA LEU A 22 10.81 5.54 -10.12
C LEU A 22 9.65 6.28 -10.82
N LEU A 23 8.41 6.01 -10.43
CA LEU A 23 7.25 6.68 -11.01
C LEU A 23 7.22 8.18 -10.69
N ALA A 24 7.59 8.55 -9.45
CA ALA A 24 7.66 9.96 -9.06
C ALA A 24 8.71 10.73 -9.87
N GLU A 25 9.87 10.15 -10.11
CA GLU A 25 10.93 10.71 -10.95
C GLU A 25 10.43 10.91 -12.39
N LYS A 26 9.85 9.87 -12.98
CA LYS A 26 9.33 9.90 -14.35
C LYS A 26 8.20 10.92 -14.57
N LEU A 27 7.31 11.04 -13.59
CA LEU A 27 6.23 12.05 -13.62
C LEU A 27 6.77 13.48 -13.54
N LYS A 28 7.78 13.74 -12.66
CA LYS A 28 8.43 15.04 -12.55
C LYS A 28 9.15 15.43 -13.84
N GLU A 29 9.87 14.48 -14.46
CA GLU A 29 10.49 14.67 -15.79
C GLU A 29 9.45 15.04 -16.86
N SER A 30 8.22 14.53 -16.73
CA SER A 30 7.09 14.85 -17.61
C SER A 30 6.36 16.14 -17.20
N GLY A 31 6.93 16.97 -16.31
CA GLY A 31 6.37 18.25 -15.89
C GLY A 31 5.17 18.16 -14.97
N LYS A 32 4.97 17.02 -14.26
CA LYS A 32 3.86 16.86 -13.31
C LYS A 32 4.29 17.21 -11.89
N GLU A 33 3.41 17.91 -11.18
CA GLU A 33 3.53 18.08 -9.73
C GLU A 33 3.16 16.77 -9.03
N VAL A 34 4.07 16.25 -8.20
CA VAL A 34 3.93 14.95 -7.55
C VAL A 34 4.06 15.09 -6.03
N THR A 35 3.08 14.56 -5.32
CA THR A 35 3.13 14.39 -3.86
C THR A 35 3.17 12.90 -3.52
N VAL A 36 4.11 12.51 -2.66
CA VAL A 36 4.18 11.14 -2.13
C VAL A 36 3.63 11.12 -0.71
N LEU A 37 2.69 10.23 -0.46
CA LEU A 37 2.12 9.95 0.86
C LEU A 37 2.42 8.51 1.26
N SER A 38 2.40 8.22 2.55
CA SER A 38 2.55 6.86 3.08
C SER A 38 1.69 6.69 4.32
N PHE A 39 1.00 5.57 4.42
CA PHE A 39 0.22 5.23 5.61
C PHE A 39 0.62 3.86 6.16
N PRO A 40 0.69 3.71 7.52
CA PRO A 40 0.48 4.78 8.51
C PRO A 40 1.54 5.88 8.39
N ASN A 41 1.14 7.14 8.57
CA ASN A 41 2.10 8.23 8.64
C ASN A 41 2.66 8.37 10.06
N TYR A 42 3.77 7.74 10.33
CA TYR A 42 4.40 7.72 11.66
C TYR A 42 4.95 9.07 12.15
N GLU A 43 4.81 10.13 11.38
CA GLU A 43 5.01 11.49 11.88
C GLU A 43 3.82 11.95 12.73
N SER A 44 2.61 11.41 12.50
CA SER A 44 1.43 11.67 13.32
C SER A 44 1.47 10.92 14.65
N GLU A 45 0.91 11.51 15.70
CA GLU A 45 0.79 10.85 17.01
C GLU A 45 -0.14 9.64 16.96
N ILE A 46 -1.22 9.74 16.18
CA ILE A 46 -2.19 8.64 15.99
C ILE A 46 -1.48 7.42 15.39
N ALA A 47 -0.71 7.61 14.32
CA ALA A 47 0.00 6.49 13.70
C ALA A 47 1.09 5.92 14.61
N ARG A 48 1.79 6.77 15.38
CA ARG A 48 2.76 6.27 16.37
C ARG A 48 2.13 5.39 17.43
N PHE A 49 0.90 5.70 17.84
CA PHE A 49 0.17 4.91 18.82
C PHE A 49 -0.14 3.49 18.31
N THR A 50 -0.28 3.28 16.99
CA THR A 50 -0.54 1.94 16.42
C THR A 50 0.59 0.93 16.62
N LYS A 51 1.79 1.39 17.02
CA LYS A 51 2.95 0.51 17.29
C LYS A 51 2.88 -0.20 18.64
N ARG A 52 1.90 0.14 19.49
CA ARG A 52 1.74 -0.51 20.80
C ARG A 52 1.35 -1.98 20.60
N ALA A 53 2.03 -2.86 21.33
CA ALA A 53 1.83 -4.31 21.22
C ALA A 53 0.54 -4.79 21.90
N ASP A 54 -0.04 -3.98 22.79
CA ASP A 54 -1.25 -4.29 23.58
C ASP A 54 -2.56 -3.91 22.88
N LEU A 55 -2.51 -3.41 21.65
CA LEU A 55 -3.71 -3.05 20.88
C LEU A 55 -4.34 -4.30 20.22
N ASP A 56 -5.64 -4.47 20.48
CA ASP A 56 -6.45 -5.42 19.70
C ASP A 56 -6.62 -4.97 18.24
N ALA A 57 -7.06 -5.88 17.39
CA ALA A 57 -7.19 -5.63 15.96
C ALA A 57 -8.24 -4.54 15.62
N TYR A 58 -9.33 -4.44 16.40
CA TYR A 58 -10.36 -3.41 16.21
C TYR A 58 -9.80 -2.02 16.50
N THR A 59 -9.18 -1.84 17.69
CA THR A 59 -8.55 -0.58 18.10
C THR A 59 -7.47 -0.16 17.10
N GLN A 60 -6.62 -1.10 16.69
CA GLN A 60 -5.57 -0.82 15.69
C GLN A 60 -6.16 -0.37 14.35
N SER A 61 -7.26 -1.02 13.90
CA SER A 61 -7.95 -0.67 12.66
C SER A 61 -8.54 0.74 12.69
N LEU A 62 -9.17 1.11 13.80
CA LEU A 62 -9.73 2.46 14.00
C LEU A 62 -8.64 3.54 14.00
N LEU A 63 -7.50 3.27 14.64
CA LEU A 63 -6.37 4.19 14.64
C LEU A 63 -5.78 4.38 13.24
N PHE A 64 -5.67 3.32 12.43
CA PHE A 64 -5.27 3.42 11.03
C PHE A 64 -6.26 4.23 10.19
N ALA A 65 -7.57 4.05 10.42
CA ALA A 65 -8.59 4.84 9.75
C ALA A 65 -8.53 6.32 10.17
N ALA A 66 -8.34 6.60 11.46
CA ALA A 66 -8.18 7.95 11.99
C ALA A 66 -6.94 8.66 11.41
N ASP A 67 -5.79 7.97 11.31
CA ASP A 67 -4.58 8.51 10.67
C ASP A 67 -4.86 8.93 9.23
N ARG A 68 -5.53 8.11 8.42
CA ARG A 68 -5.91 8.46 7.04
C ARG A 68 -6.92 9.60 6.99
N SER A 69 -7.86 9.64 7.94
CA SER A 69 -8.89 10.67 8.01
C SER A 69 -8.30 12.07 8.12
N LEU A 70 -7.19 12.24 8.85
CA LEU A 70 -6.48 13.52 8.98
C LEU A 70 -6.00 14.09 7.64
N TYR A 71 -5.83 13.23 6.62
CA TYR A 71 -5.27 13.64 5.33
C TYR A 71 -6.31 13.86 4.24
N GLN A 72 -7.60 13.60 4.47
CA GLN A 72 -8.61 13.64 3.41
C GLN A 72 -8.75 15.03 2.78
N GLU A 73 -8.81 16.08 3.57
CA GLU A 73 -8.89 17.47 3.06
C GLU A 73 -7.61 17.85 2.29
N ARG A 74 -6.44 17.41 2.75
CA ARG A 74 -5.18 17.63 2.04
C ARG A 74 -5.14 16.91 0.70
N ILE A 75 -5.57 15.64 0.66
CA ILE A 75 -5.67 14.84 -0.57
C ILE A 75 -6.61 15.54 -1.55
N LYS A 76 -7.78 15.95 -1.10
CA LYS A 76 -8.76 16.69 -1.92
C LYS A 76 -8.16 17.97 -2.52
N ALA A 77 -7.56 18.79 -1.69
CA ALA A 77 -6.96 20.06 -2.13
C ALA A 77 -5.82 19.86 -3.15
N LEU A 78 -4.99 18.83 -2.98
CA LEU A 78 -3.93 18.47 -3.94
C LEU A 78 -4.51 18.02 -5.28
N LEU A 79 -5.55 17.17 -5.26
CA LEU A 79 -6.23 16.72 -6.47
C LEU A 79 -6.91 17.86 -7.23
N GLU A 80 -7.53 18.81 -6.53
CA GLU A 80 -8.13 20.01 -7.13
C GLU A 80 -7.08 20.89 -7.82
N LYS A 81 -5.86 20.95 -7.29
CA LYS A 81 -4.71 21.64 -7.90
C LYS A 81 -4.09 20.90 -9.10
N GLY A 82 -4.57 19.71 -9.43
CA GLY A 82 -4.03 18.91 -10.54
C GLY A 82 -2.79 18.09 -10.19
N ASN A 83 -2.47 17.95 -8.90
CA ASN A 83 -1.32 17.18 -8.42
C ASN A 83 -1.51 15.67 -8.65
N VAL A 84 -0.43 14.95 -8.94
CA VAL A 84 -0.41 13.49 -8.94
C VAL A 84 0.02 13.01 -7.55
N ILE A 85 -0.85 12.29 -6.87
CA ILE A 85 -0.58 11.73 -5.56
C ILE A 85 -0.19 10.27 -5.72
N LEU A 86 0.99 9.90 -5.23
CA LEU A 86 1.47 8.53 -5.10
C LEU A 86 1.43 8.14 -3.62
N CYS A 87 0.74 7.06 -3.30
CA CYS A 87 0.55 6.65 -1.91
C CYS A 87 1.08 5.23 -1.67
N ASP A 88 2.02 5.09 -0.71
CA ASP A 88 2.47 3.79 -0.21
C ASP A 88 1.50 3.32 0.88
N ARG A 89 0.65 2.36 0.54
CA ARG A 89 -0.45 1.84 1.36
C ARG A 89 -1.58 2.87 1.56
N TYR A 90 -2.79 2.35 1.66
CA TYR A 90 -3.99 3.14 1.95
C TYR A 90 -5.01 2.31 2.75
N CYS A 91 -6.32 2.55 2.59
CA CYS A 91 -7.37 1.79 3.28
C CYS A 91 -7.31 0.27 2.98
N TYR A 92 -6.88 -0.12 1.79
CA TYR A 92 -6.76 -1.53 1.40
C TYR A 92 -5.75 -2.32 2.24
N SER A 93 -4.69 -1.66 2.74
CA SER A 93 -3.79 -2.26 3.74
C SER A 93 -4.53 -2.58 5.03
N ASN A 94 -5.42 -1.68 5.51
CA ASN A 94 -6.25 -1.96 6.67
C ASN A 94 -7.18 -3.15 6.41
N PHE A 95 -7.82 -3.19 5.24
CA PHE A 95 -8.67 -4.32 4.85
C PHE A 95 -7.90 -5.64 4.84
N ALA A 96 -6.77 -5.72 4.16
CA ALA A 96 -6.02 -6.95 4.01
C ALA A 96 -5.43 -7.45 5.34
N TYR A 97 -4.77 -6.59 6.10
CA TYR A 97 -4.08 -6.97 7.33
C TYR A 97 -5.05 -7.29 8.47
N GLN A 98 -6.12 -6.52 8.61
CA GLN A 98 -7.05 -6.74 9.73
C GLN A 98 -8.07 -7.85 9.43
N ALA A 99 -8.48 -8.04 8.17
CA ALA A 99 -9.28 -9.21 7.82
C ALA A 99 -8.47 -10.51 7.97
N ALA A 100 -7.16 -10.51 7.68
CA ALA A 100 -6.29 -11.65 7.98
C ALA A 100 -6.21 -11.97 9.47
N LYS A 101 -6.46 -11.00 10.36
CA LYS A 101 -6.62 -11.19 11.81
C LYS A 101 -8.03 -11.60 12.21
N GLY A 102 -8.95 -11.75 11.27
CA GLY A 102 -10.33 -12.20 11.50
C GLY A 102 -11.39 -11.11 11.61
N LEU A 103 -11.06 -9.84 11.35
CA LEU A 103 -12.07 -8.78 11.37
C LEU A 103 -12.98 -8.88 10.13
N PRO A 104 -14.30 -8.59 10.27
CA PRO A 104 -15.22 -8.59 9.14
C PRO A 104 -14.85 -7.52 8.10
N LEU A 105 -14.69 -7.92 6.84
CA LEU A 105 -14.30 -7.01 5.77
C LEU A 105 -15.30 -5.86 5.57
N GLU A 106 -16.60 -6.15 5.71
CA GLU A 106 -17.64 -5.12 5.56
C GLU A 106 -17.55 -4.05 6.66
N TRP A 107 -17.23 -4.43 7.90
CA TRP A 107 -16.98 -3.46 8.96
C TRP A 107 -15.74 -2.59 8.65
N LEU A 108 -14.67 -3.21 8.14
CA LEU A 108 -13.47 -2.47 7.73
C LEU A 108 -13.76 -1.47 6.61
N LYS A 109 -14.58 -1.83 5.63
CA LYS A 109 -15.03 -0.92 4.57
C LYS A 109 -15.89 0.22 5.13
N GLU A 110 -16.76 -0.08 6.10
CA GLU A 110 -17.65 0.94 6.70
C GLU A 110 -16.87 2.03 7.44
N ILE A 111 -15.84 1.68 8.21
CA ILE A 111 -15.02 2.69 8.90
C ILE A 111 -14.15 3.54 7.95
N GLU A 112 -13.93 3.08 6.73
CA GLU A 112 -13.15 3.77 5.70
C GLU A 112 -14.00 4.39 4.59
N LYS A 113 -15.34 4.33 4.69
CA LYS A 113 -16.24 4.79 3.61
C LYS A 113 -16.09 6.26 3.23
N HIS A 114 -15.62 7.08 4.17
CA HIS A 114 -15.40 8.52 3.96
C HIS A 114 -14.07 8.84 3.26
N THR A 115 -13.19 7.85 3.09
CA THR A 115 -11.90 8.08 2.45
C THR A 115 -12.05 8.28 0.94
N ILE A 116 -11.29 9.24 0.39
CA ILE A 116 -11.26 9.49 -1.05
C ILE A 116 -10.76 8.24 -1.77
N LYS A 117 -11.53 7.74 -2.71
CA LYS A 117 -11.16 6.57 -3.50
C LYS A 117 -10.03 6.91 -4.48
N PRO A 118 -8.99 6.08 -4.58
CA PRO A 118 -7.95 6.28 -5.58
C PRO A 118 -8.47 6.00 -6.99
N ASP A 119 -7.88 6.66 -7.97
CA ASP A 119 -8.16 6.40 -9.38
C ASP A 119 -7.56 5.06 -9.85
N ILE A 120 -6.40 4.70 -9.29
CA ILE A 120 -5.64 3.49 -9.63
C ILE A 120 -5.04 2.88 -8.36
N VAL A 121 -5.12 1.57 -8.25
CA VAL A 121 -4.33 0.78 -7.30
C VAL A 121 -3.40 -0.16 -8.08
N PHE A 122 -2.10 -0.06 -7.81
CA PHE A 122 -1.12 -1.05 -8.23
C PHE A 122 -0.87 -2.02 -7.08
N LEU A 123 -1.31 -3.26 -7.23
CA LEU A 123 -0.95 -4.34 -6.32
C LEU A 123 0.37 -4.95 -6.80
N ILE A 124 1.45 -4.73 -6.04
CA ILE A 124 2.73 -5.38 -6.30
C ILE A 124 2.68 -6.75 -5.64
N ASP A 125 2.34 -7.76 -6.42
CA ASP A 125 2.18 -9.14 -5.97
C ASP A 125 3.51 -9.89 -6.07
N VAL A 126 3.93 -10.49 -4.96
CA VAL A 126 5.11 -11.37 -4.89
C VAL A 126 4.78 -12.60 -4.05
N PRO A 127 5.35 -13.77 -4.36
CA PRO A 127 5.35 -14.91 -3.45
C PRO A 127 5.93 -14.52 -2.09
N VAL A 128 5.34 -15.05 -1.03
CA VAL A 128 5.72 -14.69 0.35
C VAL A 128 7.18 -14.99 0.63
N GLU A 129 7.73 -16.08 0.09
CA GLU A 129 9.14 -16.44 0.20
C GLU A 129 10.08 -15.36 -0.33
N ILE A 130 9.75 -14.77 -1.49
CA ILE A 130 10.52 -13.68 -2.08
C ILE A 130 10.46 -12.44 -1.20
N SER A 131 9.26 -12.10 -0.70
CA SER A 131 9.05 -10.99 0.21
C SER A 131 9.89 -11.13 1.48
N MET A 132 9.82 -12.29 2.13
CA MET A 132 10.55 -12.61 3.36
C MET A 132 12.07 -12.56 3.16
N ASN A 133 12.58 -13.08 2.04
CA ASN A 133 14.01 -13.01 1.72
C ASN A 133 14.48 -11.56 1.54
N ARG A 134 13.70 -10.71 0.87
CA ARG A 134 14.02 -9.28 0.72
C ARG A 134 14.05 -8.56 2.08
N VAL A 135 13.08 -8.86 2.96
CA VAL A 135 13.03 -8.26 4.31
C VAL A 135 14.21 -8.73 5.17
N LYS A 136 14.57 -10.03 5.11
CA LYS A 136 15.74 -10.56 5.82
C LYS A 136 17.04 -9.86 5.44
N GLN A 137 17.25 -9.61 4.15
CA GLN A 137 18.46 -8.91 3.67
C GLN A 137 18.59 -7.48 4.24
N LEU A 138 17.48 -6.87 4.65
CA LEU A 138 17.44 -5.52 5.22
C LEU A 138 17.56 -5.50 6.77
N SER A 139 17.44 -6.67 7.44
CA SER A 139 17.25 -6.76 8.91
C SER A 139 18.32 -7.57 9.65
N ILE A 140 19.47 -7.84 9.05
CA ILE A 140 20.49 -8.72 9.67
C ILE A 140 21.24 -7.93 10.74
N GLU A 141 20.79 -7.96 12.03
CA GLU A 141 21.70 -7.59 13.11
C GLU A 141 21.45 -8.18 14.52
N ASP A 142 20.26 -8.69 14.98
CA ASP A 142 20.09 -8.93 16.43
C ASP A 142 19.34 -10.20 16.95
N PHE A 143 19.12 -11.25 16.16
CA PHE A 143 18.35 -12.41 16.65
C PHE A 143 19.03 -13.77 16.45
N THR A 144 18.77 -14.74 17.39
CA THR A 144 19.24 -16.12 17.22
C THR A 144 18.51 -16.79 16.04
N LYS A 145 19.23 -17.69 15.34
CA LYS A 145 18.72 -18.37 14.13
C LYS A 145 17.40 -19.14 14.35
N LYS A 146 17.17 -19.65 15.56
CA LYS A 146 15.97 -20.43 15.90
C LYS A 146 14.74 -19.52 16.10
N GLU A 147 14.88 -18.41 16.84
CA GLU A 147 13.80 -17.43 17.06
C GLU A 147 13.34 -16.78 15.75
N ILE A 148 14.31 -16.53 14.85
CA ILE A 148 14.01 -16.02 13.50
C ILE A 148 13.17 -17.04 12.71
N LEU A 149 13.50 -18.35 12.75
CA LEU A 149 12.77 -19.36 11.99
C LEU A 149 11.34 -19.54 12.47
N GLU A 150 11.11 -19.68 13.77
CA GLU A 150 9.76 -19.86 14.35
C GLU A 150 8.88 -18.63 14.15
N ARG A 151 9.46 -17.43 14.16
CA ARG A 151 8.78 -16.19 13.84
C ARG A 151 8.41 -16.13 12.36
N LEU A 152 9.33 -16.53 11.48
CA LEU A 152 9.14 -16.51 10.04
C LEU A 152 8.06 -17.49 9.57
N GLU A 153 7.95 -18.69 10.16
CA GLU A 153 6.88 -19.64 9.83
C GLU A 153 5.50 -19.08 10.18
N ARG A 154 5.34 -18.53 11.40
CA ARG A 154 4.08 -17.87 11.79
C ARG A 154 3.76 -16.64 10.95
N GLU A 155 4.77 -15.85 10.58
CA GLU A 155 4.62 -14.70 9.69
C GLU A 155 4.29 -15.13 8.26
N LYS A 156 4.77 -16.29 7.79
CA LYS A 156 4.50 -16.80 6.45
C LYS A 156 3.01 -17.02 6.23
N ASP A 157 2.36 -17.83 7.06
CA ASP A 157 0.92 -18.13 6.92
C ASP A 157 0.06 -16.84 7.00
N PHE A 158 0.46 -15.91 7.85
CA PHE A 158 -0.22 -14.63 7.96
C PHE A 158 -0.03 -13.77 6.70
N LEU A 159 1.16 -13.73 6.12
CA LEU A 159 1.43 -13.01 4.89
C LEU A 159 0.74 -13.63 3.68
N GLU A 160 0.60 -14.98 3.64
CA GLU A 160 -0.18 -15.68 2.61
C GLU A 160 -1.65 -15.24 2.65
N LYS A 161 -2.28 -15.24 3.83
CA LYS A 161 -3.66 -14.74 4.00
C LYS A 161 -3.81 -13.29 3.55
N ILE A 162 -2.88 -12.43 3.91
CA ILE A 162 -2.91 -11.03 3.48
C ILE A 162 -2.83 -10.92 1.96
N ARG A 163 -1.92 -11.67 1.34
CA ARG A 163 -1.77 -11.71 -0.12
C ARG A 163 -3.04 -12.17 -0.82
N GLU A 164 -3.66 -13.25 -0.33
CA GLU A 164 -4.93 -13.76 -0.85
C GLU A 164 -6.05 -12.72 -0.76
N ILE A 165 -6.15 -11.99 0.37
CA ILE A 165 -7.13 -10.92 0.53
C ILE A 165 -6.87 -9.79 -0.45
N TYR A 166 -5.62 -9.37 -0.67
CA TYR A 166 -5.31 -8.36 -1.67
C TYR A 166 -5.70 -8.78 -3.08
N LEU A 167 -5.42 -10.02 -3.47
CA LEU A 167 -5.81 -10.58 -4.76
C LEU A 167 -7.35 -10.63 -4.91
N SER A 168 -8.05 -11.00 -3.85
CA SER A 168 -9.51 -10.97 -3.80
C SER A 168 -10.04 -9.54 -3.96
N LEU A 169 -9.48 -8.56 -3.25
CA LEU A 169 -9.86 -7.15 -3.38
C LEU A 169 -9.63 -6.63 -4.80
N ALA A 170 -8.52 -6.99 -5.43
CA ALA A 170 -8.21 -6.58 -6.81
C ALA A 170 -9.24 -7.08 -7.84
N VAL A 171 -9.94 -8.19 -7.54
CA VAL A 171 -10.99 -8.77 -8.40
C VAL A 171 -12.37 -8.24 -8.04
N THR A 172 -12.65 -8.07 -6.74
CA THR A 172 -14.00 -7.79 -6.23
C THR A 172 -14.32 -6.29 -6.11
N ASP A 173 -13.31 -5.43 -5.90
CA ASP A 173 -13.52 -3.99 -5.87
C ASP A 173 -13.82 -3.46 -7.28
N LYS A 174 -15.04 -2.92 -7.46
CA LYS A 174 -15.51 -2.35 -8.73
C LYS A 174 -15.46 -0.81 -8.74
N GLU A 175 -15.16 -0.21 -7.61
CA GLU A 175 -15.11 1.26 -7.48
C GLU A 175 -13.77 1.83 -7.92
N THR A 176 -12.69 1.04 -7.80
CA THR A 176 -11.32 1.46 -8.10
C THR A 176 -10.71 0.60 -9.20
N LYS A 177 -9.86 1.18 -10.03
CA LYS A 177 -9.17 0.44 -11.08
C LYS A 177 -7.90 -0.20 -10.54
N TRP A 178 -7.88 -1.52 -10.44
CA TRP A 178 -6.74 -2.31 -10.00
C TRP A 178 -5.88 -2.81 -11.16
N PHE A 179 -4.56 -2.82 -10.93
CA PHE A 179 -3.58 -3.51 -11.77
C PHE A 179 -2.68 -4.36 -10.88
N VAL A 180 -2.69 -5.67 -11.10
CA VAL A 180 -1.78 -6.61 -10.42
C VAL A 180 -0.49 -6.65 -11.22
N ILE A 181 0.62 -6.32 -10.55
CA ILE A 181 1.97 -6.31 -11.11
C ILE A 181 2.75 -7.45 -10.48
N ASN A 182 3.31 -8.33 -11.31
CA ASN A 182 4.15 -9.43 -10.83
C ASN A 182 5.49 -8.90 -10.31
N GLY A 183 5.56 -8.66 -9.00
CA GLY A 183 6.75 -8.10 -8.36
C GLY A 183 7.97 -9.03 -8.31
N SER A 184 7.87 -10.25 -8.88
CA SER A 184 9.01 -11.16 -9.07
C SER A 184 9.75 -10.90 -10.38
N GLU A 185 9.15 -10.16 -11.31
CA GLU A 185 9.81 -9.76 -12.55
C GLU A 185 10.83 -8.64 -12.31
N ASP A 186 11.61 -8.35 -13.33
CA ASP A 186 12.57 -7.26 -13.30
C ASP A 186 11.90 -5.90 -13.01
N ILE A 187 12.58 -5.08 -12.20
CA ILE A 187 12.08 -3.77 -11.78
C ILE A 187 11.80 -2.86 -12.99
N SER A 188 12.66 -2.89 -14.00
CA SER A 188 12.54 -2.07 -15.21
C SER A 188 11.30 -2.47 -16.00
N VAL A 189 11.06 -3.76 -16.18
CA VAL A 189 9.89 -4.29 -16.89
C VAL A 189 8.60 -3.88 -16.18
N ASN A 190 8.55 -4.02 -14.86
CA ASN A 190 7.39 -3.63 -14.07
C ASN A 190 7.19 -2.11 -14.07
N HIS A 191 8.27 -1.33 -14.03
CA HIS A 191 8.18 0.12 -14.10
C HIS A 191 7.56 0.57 -15.42
N GLU A 192 7.96 -0.01 -16.55
CA GLU A 192 7.38 0.29 -17.87
C GLU A 192 5.88 -0.08 -17.94
N LYS A 193 5.47 -1.21 -17.36
CA LYS A 193 4.05 -1.59 -17.26
C LYS A 193 3.25 -0.55 -16.46
N ILE A 194 3.78 -0.11 -15.30
CA ILE A 194 3.15 0.91 -14.44
C ILE A 194 3.10 2.25 -15.19
N TRP A 195 4.22 2.69 -15.75
CA TRP A 195 4.31 3.93 -16.51
C TRP A 195 3.30 4.00 -17.64
N LYS A 196 3.21 2.93 -18.44
CA LYS A 196 2.23 2.85 -19.54
C LYS A 196 0.80 3.11 -19.07
N LYS A 197 0.38 2.52 -17.93
CA LYS A 197 -0.97 2.72 -17.38
C LYS A 197 -1.21 4.15 -16.88
N VAL A 198 -0.20 4.74 -16.26
CA VAL A 198 -0.28 6.11 -15.75
C VAL A 198 -0.26 7.11 -16.89
N LYS A 199 0.61 6.92 -17.90
CA LYS A 199 0.71 7.74 -19.10
C LYS A 199 -0.63 7.76 -19.85
N GLU A 200 -1.25 6.60 -20.09
CA GLU A 200 -2.58 6.46 -20.69
C GLU A 200 -3.64 7.28 -19.93
N LYS A 201 -3.64 7.21 -18.58
CA LYS A 201 -4.61 7.89 -17.73
C LYS A 201 -4.42 9.41 -17.73
N LEU A 202 -3.18 9.88 -17.74
CA LEU A 202 -2.82 11.31 -17.75
C LEU A 202 -2.81 11.92 -19.15
N LYS A 203 -2.98 11.11 -20.22
CA LYS A 203 -2.90 11.53 -21.64
C LYS A 203 -1.57 12.26 -21.94
N ILE A 204 -0.48 11.74 -21.42
CA ILE A 204 0.89 12.20 -21.72
C ILE A 204 1.30 11.57 -23.07
N GLU A 205 1.87 12.34 -23.97
CA GLU A 205 2.40 11.88 -25.25
C GLU A 205 3.72 11.10 -25.11
#